data_1b1d6d970d6225e19ad84ec6fdf1890e
#
_entry.id   1b1d6d970d6225e19ad84ec6fdf1890e
#
_cell.length_a   1.000
_cell.length_b   1.000
_cell.length_c   1.000
_cell.angle_alpha   90.00
_cell.angle_beta   90.00
_cell.angle_gamma   90.00
#
_symmetry.space_group_name_H-M   'P 1'
#
loop_
_entity.id
_entity.type
_entity.pdbx_description
1 polymer ?
#
loop_
_entity_poly.entity_id
_entity_poly.type
_entity_poly.pdbx_seq_one_letter_code
_entity_poly.pdbx_strand_id
1 'polypeptide(L)'
;MIWESRHSAEEYVSIVAEVFYDPARRKNGVRPASGQPFAQNVKIECAREIRDYPVGTKVRLRVVETTKQDSRPFLYSSYKWSHELL
;
A
#
# COMPACT_ATOMS: atom_id res chain seq x y z
N MET A 1 -15.51 -2.55 13.75
CA MET A 1 -14.77 -1.38 14.19
C MET A 1 -14.10 -0.70 13.01
N ILE A 2 -14.21 0.59 12.93
CA ILE A 2 -13.62 1.34 11.83
C ILE A 2 -12.28 1.88 12.29
N TRP A 3 -11.25 1.08 12.13
CA TRP A 3 -9.93 1.43 12.63
C TRP A 3 -9.31 2.61 11.89
N GLU A 4 -9.63 2.80 10.62
CA GLU A 4 -9.06 3.89 9.84
C GLU A 4 -9.47 5.27 10.37
N SER A 5 -10.58 5.36 11.07
CA SER A 5 -11.02 6.64 11.63
C SER A 5 -10.14 7.11 12.78
N ARG A 6 -9.24 6.26 13.25
CA ARG A 6 -8.32 6.59 14.34
C ARG A 6 -7.06 7.29 13.85
N HIS A 7 -6.87 7.35 12.55
CA HIS A 7 -5.66 7.94 11.98
C HIS A 7 -5.92 9.36 11.53
N SER A 8 -5.04 10.24 11.93
CA SER A 8 -5.08 11.62 11.45
C SER A 8 -4.23 11.74 10.20
N ALA A 9 -4.40 12.85 9.49
CA ALA A 9 -3.61 13.09 8.29
C ALA A 9 -2.11 13.14 8.57
N GLU A 10 -1.73 13.53 9.78
CA GLU A 10 -0.30 13.61 10.14
C GLU A 10 0.35 12.24 10.28
N GLU A 11 -0.44 11.20 10.43
CA GLU A 11 0.11 9.85 10.56
C GLU A 11 0.39 9.19 9.21
N TYR A 12 -0.02 9.83 8.13
CA TYR A 12 0.17 9.29 6.80
C TYR A 12 1.52 9.69 6.25
N VAL A 13 2.15 8.76 5.54
CA VAL A 13 3.43 8.97 4.88
C VAL A 13 3.23 8.76 3.40
N SER A 14 3.84 9.63 2.59
CA SER A 14 3.79 9.46 1.15
C SER A 14 4.99 8.63 0.72
N ILE A 15 4.75 7.55 -0.01
CA ILE A 15 5.82 6.67 -0.50
C ILE A 15 5.60 6.35 -1.96
N VAL A 16 6.64 5.82 -2.58
CA VAL A 16 6.53 5.25 -3.92
C VAL A 16 6.31 3.74 -3.76
N ALA A 17 5.29 3.25 -4.43
CA ALA A 17 4.95 1.84 -4.42
C ALA A 17 5.02 1.29 -5.84
N GLU A 18 5.08 -0.01 -5.97
CA GLU A 18 5.09 -0.64 -7.28
C GLU A 18 4.10 -1.79 -7.33
N VAL A 19 3.53 -1.98 -8.50
CA VAL A 19 2.65 -3.12 -8.77
C VAL A 19 3.54 -4.31 -9.13
N PHE A 20 3.27 -5.45 -8.50
CA PHE A 20 4.02 -6.67 -8.77
C PHE A 20 3.06 -7.85 -8.87
N TYR A 21 3.49 -8.92 -9.50
CA TYR A 21 2.70 -10.13 -9.55
C TYR A 21 3.05 -11.02 -8.36
N ASP A 22 2.03 -11.41 -7.61
CA ASP A 22 2.21 -12.28 -6.44
C ASP A 22 1.83 -13.71 -6.84
N PRO A 23 2.80 -14.58 -7.06
CA PRO A 23 2.49 -15.95 -7.50
C PRO A 23 1.78 -16.78 -6.45
N ALA A 24 1.98 -16.48 -5.17
CA ALA A 24 1.31 -17.20 -4.10
C ALA A 24 -0.19 -16.98 -4.13
N ARG A 25 -0.60 -15.77 -4.50
CA ARG A 25 -2.01 -15.39 -4.58
C ARG A 25 -2.55 -15.45 -5.99
N ARG A 26 -1.68 -15.62 -6.97
CA ARG A 26 -2.02 -15.64 -8.40
C ARG A 26 -2.73 -14.36 -8.84
N LYS A 27 -2.27 -13.25 -8.32
CA LYS A 27 -2.81 -11.94 -8.69
C LYS A 27 -1.79 -10.86 -8.40
N ASN A 28 -2.04 -9.66 -8.91
CA ASN A 28 -1.16 -8.55 -8.65
C ASN A 28 -1.36 -8.02 -7.24
N GLY A 29 -0.29 -7.55 -6.67
CA GLY A 29 -0.28 -6.84 -5.40
C GLY A 29 0.46 -5.55 -5.54
N VAL A 30 0.54 -4.79 -4.43
CA VAL A 30 1.26 -3.53 -4.39
C VAL A 30 2.19 -3.59 -3.19
N ARG A 31 3.42 -3.17 -3.40
CA ARG A 31 4.44 -3.19 -2.36
C ARG A 31 5.27 -1.91 -2.42
N PRO A 32 5.98 -1.56 -1.34
CA PRO A 32 6.88 -0.41 -1.40
C PRO A 32 7.95 -0.64 -2.48
N ALA A 33 8.28 0.42 -3.21
CA ALA A 33 9.36 0.33 -4.17
C ALA A 33 10.70 0.24 -3.42
N SER A 34 11.74 -0.13 -4.16
CA SER A 34 13.08 -0.16 -3.62
C SER A 34 13.49 1.22 -3.13
N GLY A 35 14.18 1.29 -1.99
CA GLY A 35 14.68 2.55 -1.46
C GLY A 35 13.70 3.34 -0.62
N GLN A 36 12.50 2.81 -0.41
CA GLN A 36 11.52 3.48 0.43
C GLN A 36 11.75 3.13 1.90
N PRO A 37 11.17 3.89 2.85
CA PRO A 37 11.39 3.61 4.28
C PRO A 37 10.79 2.29 4.77
N PHE A 38 9.99 1.64 3.95
CA PHE A 38 9.40 0.34 4.30
C PHE A 38 10.00 -0.75 3.42
N ALA A 39 10.16 -1.94 3.98
CA ALA A 39 10.70 -3.07 3.25
C ALA A 39 9.73 -3.52 2.16
N GLN A 40 10.29 -4.10 1.08
CA GLN A 40 9.47 -4.53 -0.04
C GLN A 40 8.57 -5.72 0.28
N ASN A 41 8.83 -6.44 1.36
CA ASN A 41 7.96 -7.55 1.75
C ASN A 41 6.78 -7.11 2.60
N VAL A 42 6.61 -5.82 2.84
CA VAL A 42 5.45 -5.30 3.56
C VAL A 42 4.31 -5.15 2.57
N LYS A 43 3.16 -5.70 2.91
CA LYS A 43 1.98 -5.63 2.05
C LYS A 43 1.36 -4.24 2.10
N ILE A 44 0.87 -3.76 0.97
CA ILE A 44 0.10 -2.51 0.92
C ILE A 44 -1.34 -2.86 0.54
N GLU A 45 -2.27 -2.53 1.43
CA GLU A 45 -3.70 -2.64 1.16
C GLU A 45 -4.14 -1.31 0.59
N CYS A 46 -4.64 -1.32 -0.64
CA CYS A 46 -4.99 -0.08 -1.34
C CYS A 46 -6.14 -0.34 -2.31
N ALA A 47 -6.56 0.70 -3.03
CA ALA A 47 -7.65 0.58 -3.97
C ALA A 47 -7.32 -0.46 -5.05
N ARG A 48 -8.33 -1.21 -5.45
CA ARG A 48 -8.18 -2.22 -6.47
C ARG A 48 -7.67 -1.64 -7.79
N GLU A 49 -8.07 -0.43 -8.08
CA GLU A 49 -7.64 0.29 -9.27
C GLU A 49 -6.12 0.29 -9.42
N ILE A 50 -5.41 0.45 -8.30
CA ILE A 50 -3.95 0.49 -8.34
C ILE A 50 -3.39 -0.88 -8.70
N ARG A 51 -3.96 -1.94 -8.16
CA ARG A 51 -3.51 -3.30 -8.47
C ARG A 51 -3.76 -3.69 -9.91
N ASP A 52 -4.71 -3.02 -10.56
CA ASP A 52 -5.07 -3.32 -11.94
C ASP A 52 -4.12 -2.68 -12.95
N TYR A 53 -3.22 -1.80 -12.51
CA TYR A 53 -2.19 -1.28 -13.40
C TYR A 53 -1.20 -2.40 -13.77
N PRO A 54 -0.51 -2.25 -14.90
CA PRO A 54 0.48 -3.27 -15.29
C PRO A 54 1.58 -3.46 -14.25
N VAL A 55 2.08 -4.68 -14.17
CA VAL A 55 3.22 -4.99 -13.32
C VAL A 55 4.39 -4.07 -13.67
N GLY A 56 5.03 -3.52 -12.65
CA GLY A 56 6.13 -2.56 -12.83
C GLY A 56 5.69 -1.12 -12.74
N THR A 57 4.39 -0.87 -12.76
CA THR A 57 3.88 0.50 -12.60
C THR A 57 4.24 1.02 -11.22
N LYS A 58 4.74 2.25 -11.18
CA LYS A 58 5.06 2.91 -9.92
C LYS A 58 4.06 4.02 -9.67
N VAL A 59 3.65 4.13 -8.43
CA VAL A 59 2.68 5.13 -8.00
C VAL A 59 3.15 5.76 -6.70
N ARG A 60 2.88 7.04 -6.52
CA ARG A 60 3.06 7.70 -5.24
C ARG A 60 1.73 7.70 -4.54
N LEU A 61 1.72 7.23 -3.31
CA LEU A 61 0.47 7.18 -2.55
C LEU A 61 0.75 7.37 -1.07
N ARG A 62 -0.29 7.71 -0.35
CA ARG A 62 -0.21 7.88 1.10
C ARG A 62 -0.49 6.55 1.76
N VAL A 63 0.29 6.23 2.77
CA VAL A 63 0.11 4.99 3.51
C VAL A 63 0.21 5.27 5.00
N VAL A 64 -0.39 4.41 5.77
CA VAL A 64 -0.24 4.41 7.22
C VAL A 64 0.03 2.98 7.65
N GLU A 65 0.97 2.83 8.58
CA GLU A 65 1.28 1.50 9.10
C GLU A 65 0.16 1.05 10.02
N THR A 66 -0.28 -0.17 9.82
CA THR A 66 -1.42 -0.72 10.54
C THR A 66 -1.07 -2.11 11.04
N THR A 67 -1.50 -2.43 12.24
CA THR A 67 -1.32 -3.77 12.81
C THR A 67 -2.67 -4.28 13.26
N LYS A 68 -3.05 -5.45 12.78
CA LYS A 68 -4.20 -6.17 13.30
C LYS A 68 -3.73 -7.14 14.35
N GLN A 69 -4.60 -7.45 15.30
CA GLN A 69 -4.29 -8.44 16.31
C GLN A 69 -3.87 -9.75 15.65
N ASP A 70 -2.77 -10.31 16.11
CA ASP A 70 -2.26 -11.60 15.65
C ASP A 70 -1.87 -11.63 14.17
N SER A 71 -1.54 -10.47 13.59
CA SER A 71 -1.09 -10.46 12.21
C SER A 71 0.11 -9.56 12.05
N ARG A 72 0.79 -9.71 10.91
CA ARG A 72 1.94 -8.87 10.59
C ARG A 72 1.50 -7.45 10.32
N PRO A 73 2.33 -6.48 10.66
CA PRO A 73 2.06 -5.10 10.25
C PRO A 73 1.96 -5.01 8.73
N PHE A 74 1.10 -4.15 8.27
CA PHE A 74 0.96 -3.88 6.85
C PHE A 74 0.68 -2.40 6.65
N LEU A 75 0.79 -1.94 5.41
CA LEU A 75 0.52 -0.56 5.07
C LEU A 75 -0.87 -0.46 4.48
N TYR A 76 -1.58 0.59 4.86
CA TYR A 76 -2.93 0.84 4.39
C TYR A 76 -2.98 2.17 3.66
N SER A 77 -3.59 2.17 2.49
CA SER A 77 -3.86 3.38 1.74
C SER A 77 -5.35 3.37 1.40
N SER A 78 -6.08 4.38 1.88
CA SER A 78 -7.51 4.44 1.67
C SER A 78 -7.83 4.60 0.18
N TYR A 79 -8.86 3.92 -0.29
CA TYR A 79 -9.32 4.08 -1.66
C TYR A 79 -9.81 5.51 -1.93
N LYS A 80 -10.07 6.27 -0.88
CA LYS A 80 -10.52 7.66 -0.99
C LYS A 80 -9.39 8.63 -1.23
N TRP A 81 -8.15 8.20 -0.98
CA TRP A 81 -6.99 9.07 -1.17
C TRP A 81 -6.52 8.97 -2.60
N SER A 82 -6.21 10.13 -3.18
CA SER A 82 -5.68 10.14 -4.53
C SER A 82 -4.27 9.56 -4.54
N HIS A 83 -3.88 9.05 -5.70
CA HIS A 83 -2.52 8.56 -5.92
C HIS A 83 -2.02 9.19 -7.22
N GLU A 84 -0.72 9.08 -7.43
CA GLU A 84 -0.08 9.69 -8.59
C GLU A 84 0.69 8.62 -9.35
N LEU A 85 0.41 8.46 -10.63
CA LEU A 85 1.20 7.60 -11.50
C LEU A 85 2.52 8.28 -11.80
N LEU A 86 3.60 7.52 -11.69
CA LEU A 86 4.94 8.04 -11.94
C LEU A 86 5.48 7.59 -13.29
#